data_3d57d84741423573bc5066a5a933dc4f
#
_entry.id   3d57d84741423573bc5066a5a933dc4f
#
_cell.length_a   1.000
_cell.length_b   1.000
_cell.length_c   1.000
_cell.angle_alpha   90.00
_cell.angle_beta   90.00
_cell.angle_gamma   90.00
#
_symmetry.space_group_name_H-M   'P 1'
#
loop_
_entity.id
_entity.type
_entity.pdbx_description
1 polymer ?
#
loop_
_entity_poly.entity_id
_entity_poly.type
_entity_poly.pdbx_seq_one_letter_code
_entity_poly.pdbx_strand_id
1 'polypeptide(L)'
;MQRRKFLHNTIKTTVGASVLSTGAFAFSTSSEKVKKNNFKLKYAPHIGMFKNLAGEDVVDQLNFMADNGFTAFEDNNMMKRSIKEQEAMAKVMEQRGMTMGVFVAHKIYWKEPNLANGDENLRTEFLTSIKEAVEVAKRVNAKWVTVVPGHVDLRLDLGYQTANVIESLKQASAILEPHGITMVLEPLNFRDHPGLFLKGSAQAFEICKAVGSPSCKILFDIYHQQITEGNLIPNIEACWDEIAYFQMGDNPGRKEPTTGEINYKNIFKYIHSKSFDGVLGMEHGNSISGREGELAVIEAYKKVDDF
;
A
#
# COMPACT_ATOMS: atom_id res chain seq x y z
N MET A 1 -54.52 -19.63 13.66
CA MET A 1 -55.99 -19.34 13.35
C MET A 1 -56.18 -17.85 13.22
N GLN A 2 -56.97 -17.46 12.20
CA GLN A 2 -57.45 -16.12 11.80
C GLN A 2 -56.43 -15.21 11.10
N ARG A 3 -56.39 -15.12 9.81
CA ARG A 3 -57.27 -14.68 8.69
C ARG A 3 -57.53 -13.17 8.61
N ARG A 4 -56.92 -12.59 7.57
CA ARG A 4 -57.37 -11.61 6.55
C ARG A 4 -58.42 -10.58 6.94
N LYS A 5 -58.16 -9.31 6.57
CA LYS A 5 -59.20 -8.47 5.90
C LYS A 5 -58.59 -7.55 4.85
N PHE A 6 -58.99 -7.75 3.62
CA PHE A 6 -58.98 -6.87 2.45
C PHE A 6 -60.00 -5.75 2.66
N LEU A 7 -59.73 -4.56 2.22
CA LEU A 7 -60.74 -3.57 1.89
C LEU A 7 -60.40 -2.86 0.57
N HIS A 8 -61.23 -3.10 -0.42
CA HIS A 8 -61.44 -2.32 -1.64
C HIS A 8 -62.00 -0.95 -1.29
N ASN A 9 -61.64 0.11 -2.04
CA ASN A 9 -62.53 1.23 -2.35
C ASN A 9 -62.20 1.83 -3.73
N THR A 10 -63.07 1.63 -4.55
CA THR A 10 -63.85 2.21 -5.63
C THR A 10 -63.36 3.53 -6.24
N ILE A 11 -63.26 3.46 -7.56
CA ILE A 11 -63.08 4.49 -8.57
C ILE A 11 -64.23 5.51 -8.55
N LYS A 12 -63.90 6.79 -8.67
CA LYS A 12 -64.78 7.80 -9.27
C LYS A 12 -64.04 8.57 -10.35
N THR A 13 -64.48 8.34 -11.57
CA THR A 13 -64.13 9.03 -12.80
C THR A 13 -64.70 10.44 -12.79
N THR A 14 -63.90 11.45 -13.08
CA THR A 14 -64.39 12.75 -13.54
C THR A 14 -63.53 13.19 -14.72
N VAL A 15 -64.17 13.35 -15.86
CA VAL A 15 -63.62 13.87 -17.11
C VAL A 15 -63.56 15.39 -17.00
N GLY A 16 -62.39 15.96 -17.31
CA GLY A 16 -62.18 17.40 -17.39
C GLY A 16 -61.03 17.72 -18.34
N ALA A 17 -61.30 18.58 -19.29
CA ALA A 17 -60.64 18.87 -20.53
C ALA A 17 -59.13 19.28 -20.43
N SER A 18 -58.47 18.89 -21.49
CA SER A 18 -57.12 19.21 -21.96
C SER A 18 -56.73 20.73 -21.93
N VAL A 19 -55.55 20.99 -21.36
CA VAL A 19 -54.70 22.11 -21.78
C VAL A 19 -53.25 21.54 -21.95
N LEU A 20 -52.77 21.53 -23.18
CA LEU A 20 -51.41 21.21 -23.56
C LEU A 20 -50.51 22.36 -23.08
N SER A 21 -49.74 22.14 -22.01
CA SER A 21 -48.55 22.97 -21.71
C SER A 21 -47.32 22.07 -21.89
N THR A 22 -46.54 22.34 -22.90
CA THR A 22 -45.20 21.81 -23.13
C THR A 22 -44.27 22.33 -22.04
N GLY A 23 -44.23 21.65 -20.90
CA GLY A 23 -43.23 21.87 -19.87
C GLY A 23 -41.96 21.08 -20.22
N ALA A 24 -40.89 21.78 -20.63
CA ALA A 24 -39.58 21.20 -20.71
C ALA A 24 -39.14 20.77 -19.31
N PHE A 25 -39.09 19.47 -19.08
CA PHE A 25 -38.44 18.92 -17.90
C PHE A 25 -36.94 19.15 -18.06
N ALA A 26 -36.43 20.23 -17.47
CA ALA A 26 -35.00 20.37 -17.22
C ALA A 26 -34.60 19.31 -16.18
N PHE A 27 -33.98 18.22 -16.64
CA PHE A 27 -33.22 17.34 -15.76
C PHE A 27 -32.07 18.18 -15.14
N SER A 28 -32.30 18.69 -13.95
CA SER A 28 -31.22 19.24 -13.12
C SER A 28 -30.39 18.04 -12.65
N THR A 29 -29.33 17.73 -13.38
CA THR A 29 -28.25 16.91 -12.86
C THR A 29 -27.52 17.73 -11.78
N SER A 30 -28.02 17.63 -10.55
CA SER A 30 -27.21 18.04 -9.41
C SER A 30 -26.00 17.11 -9.37
N SER A 31 -24.88 17.56 -9.88
CA SER A 31 -23.60 16.95 -9.55
C SER A 31 -23.44 17.15 -8.03
N GLU A 32 -23.80 16.14 -7.25
CA GLU A 32 -23.33 16.07 -5.87
C GLU A 32 -21.81 16.21 -5.93
N LYS A 33 -21.30 17.34 -5.46
CA LYS A 33 -19.86 17.50 -5.21
C LYS A 33 -19.50 16.42 -4.20
N VAL A 34 -18.90 15.33 -4.67
CA VAL A 34 -18.31 14.31 -3.81
C VAL A 34 -17.44 15.06 -2.81
N LYS A 35 -17.81 15.02 -1.54
CA LYS A 35 -16.99 15.60 -0.48
C LYS A 35 -15.65 14.88 -0.54
N LYS A 36 -14.59 15.59 -0.92
CA LYS A 36 -13.25 15.06 -0.97
C LYS A 36 -12.91 14.58 0.44
N ASN A 37 -12.63 13.27 0.58
CA ASN A 37 -12.18 12.70 1.84
C ASN A 37 -10.82 13.31 2.16
N ASN A 38 -10.66 13.88 3.34
CA ASN A 38 -9.38 14.40 3.82
C ASN A 38 -8.87 13.41 4.87
N PHE A 39 -8.14 12.40 4.44
CA PHE A 39 -7.43 11.52 5.35
C PHE A 39 -6.32 12.27 6.10
N LYS A 40 -6.07 11.90 7.36
CA LYS A 40 -5.01 12.46 8.20
C LYS A 40 -3.64 11.87 7.87
N LEU A 41 -3.62 10.65 7.35
CA LEU A 41 -2.43 9.94 6.91
C LEU A 41 -2.43 9.74 5.39
N LYS A 42 -1.26 9.53 4.79
CA LYS A 42 -1.12 9.31 3.35
C LYS A 42 -1.28 7.83 3.02
N TYR A 43 -2.50 7.35 2.91
CA TYR A 43 -2.77 5.97 2.48
C TYR A 43 -2.52 5.80 0.99
N ALA A 44 -1.90 4.69 0.63
CA ALA A 44 -1.52 4.36 -0.75
C ALA A 44 -2.20 3.06 -1.21
N PRO A 45 -3.37 3.13 -1.85
CA PRO A 45 -3.94 1.97 -2.54
C PRO A 45 -3.01 1.45 -3.64
N HIS A 46 -3.07 0.16 -3.93
CA HIS A 46 -2.34 -0.41 -5.07
C HIS A 46 -3.22 -0.47 -6.34
N ILE A 47 -2.56 -0.54 -7.51
CA ILE A 47 -3.27 -0.75 -8.78
C ILE A 47 -4.05 -2.07 -8.73
N GLY A 48 -5.31 -2.02 -9.17
CA GLY A 48 -6.24 -3.15 -9.16
C GLY A 48 -7.19 -3.20 -7.95
N MET A 49 -6.91 -2.45 -6.88
CA MET A 49 -7.76 -2.41 -5.68
C MET A 49 -9.18 -1.91 -5.98
N PHE A 50 -9.34 -0.98 -6.93
CA PHE A 50 -10.60 -0.33 -7.31
C PHE A 50 -10.99 -0.55 -8.76
N LYS A 51 -10.59 -1.65 -9.39
CA LYS A 51 -10.81 -1.90 -10.82
C LYS A 51 -12.28 -2.03 -11.23
N ASN A 52 -13.15 -2.48 -10.32
CA ASN A 52 -14.59 -2.58 -10.62
C ASN A 52 -15.29 -1.22 -10.57
N LEU A 53 -14.77 -0.25 -9.83
CA LEU A 53 -15.29 1.12 -9.77
C LEU A 53 -14.65 2.01 -10.84
N ALA A 54 -13.34 1.89 -11.03
CA ALA A 54 -12.52 2.77 -11.87
C ALA A 54 -12.22 2.22 -13.27
N GLY A 55 -12.38 0.91 -13.49
CA GLY A 55 -11.96 0.25 -14.74
C GLY A 55 -10.53 -0.32 -14.67
N GLU A 56 -10.09 -0.90 -15.79
CA GLU A 56 -8.77 -1.57 -15.87
C GLU A 56 -7.63 -0.59 -16.19
N ASP A 57 -7.94 0.58 -16.76
CA ASP A 57 -6.91 1.58 -17.11
C ASP A 57 -6.25 2.16 -15.85
N VAL A 58 -4.91 2.19 -15.83
CA VAL A 58 -4.15 2.63 -14.66
C VAL A 58 -4.32 4.13 -14.37
N VAL A 59 -4.52 4.94 -15.41
CA VAL A 59 -4.76 6.40 -15.27
C VAL A 59 -6.12 6.65 -14.65
N ASP A 60 -7.14 5.90 -15.07
CA ASP A 60 -8.49 6.00 -14.52
C ASP A 60 -8.50 5.57 -13.05
N GLN A 61 -7.77 4.50 -12.69
CA GLN A 61 -7.62 4.07 -11.30
C GLN A 61 -6.96 5.13 -10.42
N LEU A 62 -5.88 5.77 -10.89
CA LEU A 62 -5.22 6.86 -10.16
C LEU A 62 -6.15 8.07 -9.97
N ASN A 63 -6.90 8.45 -11.00
CA ASN A 63 -7.89 9.51 -10.90
C ASN A 63 -8.98 9.18 -9.89
N PHE A 64 -9.51 7.96 -9.92
CA PHE A 64 -10.49 7.46 -8.94
C PHE A 64 -9.96 7.52 -7.50
N MET A 65 -8.72 7.06 -7.26
CA MET A 65 -8.08 7.14 -5.95
C MET A 65 -8.01 8.60 -5.46
N ALA A 66 -7.54 9.51 -6.31
CA ALA A 66 -7.44 10.93 -5.97
C ALA A 66 -8.81 11.58 -5.72
N ASP A 67 -9.85 11.21 -6.47
CA ASP A 67 -11.23 11.69 -6.27
C ASP A 67 -11.80 11.23 -4.92
N ASN A 68 -11.38 10.06 -4.45
CA ASN A 68 -11.74 9.52 -3.15
C ASN A 68 -10.83 10.00 -1.99
N GLY A 69 -9.90 10.92 -2.25
CA GLY A 69 -9.09 11.59 -1.23
C GLY A 69 -7.77 10.88 -0.90
N PHE A 70 -7.42 9.81 -1.60
CA PHE A 70 -6.10 9.20 -1.48
C PHE A 70 -5.04 10.12 -2.12
N THR A 71 -3.99 10.41 -1.37
CA THR A 71 -2.91 11.32 -1.80
C THR A 71 -1.61 10.60 -2.10
N ALA A 72 -1.63 9.28 -2.08
CA ALA A 72 -0.53 8.41 -2.47
C ALA A 72 -1.07 7.16 -3.15
N PHE A 73 -0.21 6.42 -3.82
CA PHE A 73 -0.49 5.06 -4.30
C PHE A 73 0.80 4.25 -4.35
N GLU A 74 0.72 2.92 -4.37
CA GLU A 74 1.88 2.04 -4.53
C GLU A 74 1.69 1.03 -5.65
N ASP A 75 2.79 0.54 -6.21
CA ASP A 75 2.75 -0.47 -7.27
C ASP A 75 4.01 -1.33 -7.28
N ASN A 76 3.95 -2.49 -6.65
CA ASN A 76 5.06 -3.45 -6.59
C ASN A 76 5.59 -3.88 -7.97
N ASN A 77 4.81 -3.68 -9.03
CA ASN A 77 5.17 -4.04 -10.40
C ASN A 77 5.71 -2.87 -11.24
N MET A 78 5.98 -1.71 -10.66
CA MET A 78 6.42 -0.52 -11.41
C MET A 78 7.63 -0.77 -12.32
N MET A 79 8.61 -1.57 -11.87
CA MET A 79 9.78 -1.96 -12.68
C MET A 79 9.41 -2.71 -13.97
N LYS A 80 8.28 -3.42 -13.98
CA LYS A 80 7.81 -4.23 -15.12
C LYS A 80 6.94 -3.46 -16.10
N ARG A 81 6.47 -2.27 -15.72
CA ARG A 81 5.66 -1.44 -16.61
C ARG A 81 6.49 -0.84 -17.71
N SER A 82 5.87 -0.64 -18.87
CA SER A 82 6.51 0.07 -19.95
C SER A 82 6.84 1.53 -19.56
N ILE A 83 7.87 2.09 -20.16
CA ILE A 83 8.25 3.51 -19.94
C ILE A 83 7.04 4.43 -20.19
N LYS A 84 6.25 4.15 -21.22
CA LYS A 84 5.05 4.93 -21.56
C LYS A 84 4.00 4.89 -20.43
N GLU A 85 3.78 3.75 -19.82
CA GLU A 85 2.85 3.63 -18.67
C GLU A 85 3.39 4.38 -17.46
N GLN A 86 4.70 4.21 -17.13
CA GLN A 86 5.35 4.92 -16.03
C GLN A 86 5.23 6.43 -16.18
N GLU A 87 5.47 6.97 -17.39
CA GLU A 87 5.32 8.39 -17.69
C GLU A 87 3.87 8.87 -17.61
N ALA A 88 2.91 8.07 -18.08
CA ALA A 88 1.49 8.40 -17.96
C ALA A 88 1.04 8.45 -16.50
N MET A 89 1.46 7.49 -15.68
CA MET A 89 1.19 7.45 -14.24
C MET A 89 1.84 8.63 -13.52
N ALA A 90 3.12 8.93 -13.81
CA ALA A 90 3.84 10.07 -13.24
C ALA A 90 3.13 11.40 -13.53
N LYS A 91 2.66 11.60 -14.76
CA LYS A 91 1.90 12.79 -15.15
C LYS A 91 0.61 12.96 -14.37
N VAL A 92 -0.15 11.87 -14.17
CA VAL A 92 -1.39 11.92 -13.37
C VAL A 92 -1.08 12.21 -11.92
N MET A 93 -0.06 11.56 -11.35
CA MET A 93 0.35 11.82 -9.96
C MET A 93 0.71 13.30 -9.75
N GLU A 94 1.49 13.88 -10.65
CA GLU A 94 1.84 15.30 -10.61
C GLU A 94 0.59 16.19 -10.66
N GLN A 95 -0.31 15.94 -11.62
CA GLN A 95 -1.55 16.71 -11.80
C GLN A 95 -2.50 16.62 -10.61
N ARG A 96 -2.52 15.47 -9.93
CA ARG A 96 -3.42 15.20 -8.82
C ARG A 96 -2.77 15.43 -7.45
N GLY A 97 -1.48 15.79 -7.40
CA GLY A 97 -0.72 15.96 -6.17
C GLY A 97 -0.57 14.66 -5.38
N MET A 98 -0.41 13.54 -6.06
CA MET A 98 -0.23 12.21 -5.44
C MET A 98 1.25 11.87 -5.29
N THR A 99 1.57 11.19 -4.20
CA THR A 99 2.91 10.66 -3.91
C THR A 99 3.01 9.23 -4.41
N MET A 100 4.08 8.90 -5.15
CA MET A 100 4.44 7.50 -5.39
C MET A 100 4.92 6.86 -4.09
N GLY A 101 4.31 5.75 -3.69
CA GLY A 101 4.78 4.88 -2.61
C GLY A 101 5.92 3.99 -3.05
N VAL A 102 5.99 2.77 -2.51
CA VAL A 102 7.04 1.82 -2.86
C VAL A 102 6.77 1.08 -4.17
N PHE A 103 7.84 0.59 -4.74
CA PHE A 103 7.85 -0.51 -5.70
C PHE A 103 9.02 -1.46 -5.40
N VAL A 104 8.92 -2.72 -5.81
CA VAL A 104 9.99 -3.71 -5.59
C VAL A 104 11.16 -3.41 -6.52
N ALA A 105 12.35 -3.18 -5.94
CA ALA A 105 13.54 -2.71 -6.66
C ALA A 105 14.33 -3.82 -7.36
N HIS A 106 14.10 -5.07 -7.02
CA HIS A 106 14.91 -6.19 -7.50
C HIS A 106 14.11 -7.49 -7.56
N LYS A 107 14.69 -8.52 -8.17
CA LYS A 107 14.15 -9.88 -8.13
C LYS A 107 14.27 -10.44 -6.72
N ILE A 108 13.16 -10.79 -6.09
CA ILE A 108 13.15 -11.44 -4.77
C ILE A 108 13.32 -12.95 -4.95
N TYR A 109 14.28 -13.52 -4.22
CA TYR A 109 14.53 -14.94 -4.15
C TYR A 109 13.76 -15.57 -2.98
N TRP A 110 12.59 -16.14 -3.27
CA TRP A 110 11.65 -16.63 -2.27
C TRP A 110 12.05 -17.98 -1.64
N LYS A 111 12.85 -18.79 -2.33
CA LYS A 111 13.15 -20.16 -1.94
C LYS A 111 14.64 -20.52 -1.97
N GLU A 112 15.45 -19.61 -2.44
CA GLU A 112 16.90 -19.80 -2.61
C GLU A 112 17.65 -18.64 -1.98
N PRO A 113 18.84 -18.90 -1.37
CA PRO A 113 19.67 -17.84 -0.84
C PRO A 113 20.05 -16.82 -1.91
N ASN A 114 20.07 -15.55 -1.52
CA ASN A 114 20.52 -14.47 -2.37
C ASN A 114 21.55 -13.62 -1.62
N LEU A 115 21.14 -12.49 -0.98
CA LEU A 115 22.09 -11.60 -0.31
C LEU A 115 22.72 -12.25 0.93
N ALA A 116 22.03 -13.22 1.53
CA ALA A 116 22.48 -13.89 2.74
C ALA A 116 23.69 -14.82 2.52
N ASN A 117 23.85 -15.45 1.35
CA ASN A 117 24.93 -16.40 1.13
C ASN A 117 26.30 -15.78 0.79
N GLY A 118 26.33 -14.48 0.45
CA GLY A 118 27.56 -13.78 0.11
C GLY A 118 28.10 -14.02 -1.30
N ASP A 119 27.32 -14.62 -2.19
CA ASP A 119 27.71 -14.84 -3.59
C ASP A 119 27.84 -13.49 -4.32
N GLU A 120 29.03 -13.25 -4.90
CA GLU A 120 29.32 -11.98 -5.57
C GLU A 120 28.54 -11.78 -6.87
N ASN A 121 28.17 -12.85 -7.58
CA ASN A 121 27.37 -12.75 -8.79
C ASN A 121 25.93 -12.34 -8.44
N LEU A 122 25.35 -12.94 -7.41
CA LEU A 122 24.01 -12.59 -6.92
C LEU A 122 23.98 -11.17 -6.35
N ARG A 123 25.04 -10.74 -5.68
CA ARG A 123 25.20 -9.34 -5.25
C ARG A 123 25.28 -8.39 -6.45
N THR A 124 26.02 -8.76 -7.48
CA THR A 124 26.14 -7.96 -8.73
C THR A 124 24.81 -7.85 -9.45
N GLU A 125 24.03 -8.94 -9.54
CA GLU A 125 22.64 -8.94 -10.07
C GLU A 125 21.76 -7.97 -9.28
N PHE A 126 21.79 -8.05 -7.95
CA PHE A 126 21.06 -7.16 -7.07
C PHE A 126 21.43 -5.69 -7.29
N LEU A 127 22.72 -5.35 -7.30
CA LEU A 127 23.17 -3.98 -7.49
C LEU A 127 22.85 -3.44 -8.90
N THR A 128 22.83 -4.30 -9.91
CA THR A 128 22.37 -3.94 -11.25
C THR A 128 20.89 -3.56 -11.23
N SER A 129 20.06 -4.35 -10.58
CA SER A 129 18.64 -4.05 -10.41
C SER A 129 18.42 -2.75 -9.63
N ILE A 130 19.23 -2.46 -8.59
CA ILE A 130 19.16 -1.20 -7.86
C ILE A 130 19.47 0.01 -8.77
N LYS A 131 20.45 -0.09 -9.67
CA LYS A 131 20.73 0.97 -10.66
C LYS A 131 19.55 1.18 -11.61
N GLU A 132 18.93 0.11 -12.08
CA GLU A 132 17.71 0.19 -12.91
C GLU A 132 16.54 0.80 -12.13
N ALA A 133 16.37 0.46 -10.86
CA ALA A 133 15.36 1.03 -9.99
C ALA A 133 15.52 2.54 -9.79
N VAL A 134 16.76 3.07 -9.78
CA VAL A 134 17.02 4.52 -9.75
C VAL A 134 16.40 5.22 -10.96
N GLU A 135 16.54 4.65 -12.16
CA GLU A 135 15.98 5.26 -13.38
C GLU A 135 14.44 5.23 -13.39
N VAL A 136 13.85 4.16 -12.86
CA VAL A 136 12.39 4.08 -12.66
C VAL A 136 11.94 5.09 -11.61
N ALA A 137 12.60 5.14 -10.46
CA ALA A 137 12.28 6.06 -9.37
C ALA A 137 12.31 7.53 -9.83
N LYS A 138 13.34 7.92 -10.61
CA LYS A 138 13.40 9.26 -11.23
C LYS A 138 12.20 9.55 -12.12
N ARG A 139 11.80 8.57 -12.93
CA ARG A 139 10.70 8.74 -13.90
C ARG A 139 9.35 8.91 -13.21
N VAL A 140 9.11 8.18 -12.11
CA VAL A 140 7.84 8.23 -11.38
C VAL A 140 7.91 9.07 -10.10
N ASN A 141 9.01 9.79 -9.88
CA ASN A 141 9.26 10.60 -8.69
C ASN A 141 9.08 9.82 -7.37
N ALA A 142 9.54 8.55 -7.34
CA ALA A 142 9.50 7.71 -6.16
C ALA A 142 10.67 8.04 -5.22
N LYS A 143 10.39 8.03 -3.91
CA LYS A 143 11.38 8.22 -2.84
C LYS A 143 11.77 6.90 -2.18
N TRP A 144 10.93 5.89 -2.29
CA TRP A 144 11.11 4.61 -1.60
C TRP A 144 11.07 3.44 -2.58
N VAL A 145 11.90 2.45 -2.31
CA VAL A 145 11.92 1.17 -3.05
C VAL A 145 12.00 0.01 -2.06
N THR A 146 11.20 -1.03 -2.27
CA THR A 146 11.21 -2.21 -1.39
C THR A 146 12.38 -3.13 -1.72
N VAL A 147 13.08 -3.56 -0.66
CA VAL A 147 14.15 -4.56 -0.74
C VAL A 147 13.89 -5.68 0.27
N VAL A 148 13.87 -6.93 -0.23
CA VAL A 148 13.77 -8.15 0.58
C VAL A 148 15.07 -8.95 0.42
N PRO A 149 15.86 -9.20 1.50
CA PRO A 149 17.17 -9.85 1.41
C PRO A 149 17.17 -11.30 0.88
N GLY A 150 15.99 -11.90 0.72
CA GLY A 150 15.82 -13.24 0.19
C GLY A 150 15.86 -14.33 1.26
N HIS A 151 16.10 -15.58 0.82
CA HIS A 151 16.05 -16.77 1.67
C HIS A 151 17.36 -16.98 2.43
N VAL A 152 17.29 -17.66 3.59
CA VAL A 152 18.47 -18.07 4.36
C VAL A 152 19.28 -19.15 3.60
N ASP A 153 20.60 -19.16 3.83
CA ASP A 153 21.44 -20.31 3.49
C ASP A 153 21.53 -21.24 4.70
N LEU A 154 20.93 -22.42 4.59
CA LEU A 154 20.88 -23.40 5.69
C LEU A 154 22.25 -24.00 6.05
N ARG A 155 23.29 -23.74 5.25
CA ARG A 155 24.66 -24.25 5.45
C ARG A 155 25.60 -23.18 6.04
N LEU A 156 25.09 -21.96 6.29
CA LEU A 156 25.87 -20.84 6.77
C LEU A 156 25.27 -20.30 8.08
N ASP A 157 26.12 -20.02 9.06
CA ASP A 157 25.67 -19.41 10.31
C ASP A 157 25.03 -18.04 10.09
N LEU A 158 24.02 -17.72 10.90
CA LEU A 158 23.23 -16.51 10.76
C LEU A 158 24.08 -15.22 10.86
N GLY A 159 25.15 -15.24 11.68
CA GLY A 159 26.07 -14.11 11.81
C GLY A 159 26.78 -13.75 10.49
N TYR A 160 27.27 -14.78 9.76
CA TYR A 160 27.86 -14.55 8.44
C TYR A 160 26.83 -14.06 7.42
N GLN A 161 25.61 -14.64 7.43
CA GLN A 161 24.53 -14.20 6.57
C GLN A 161 24.18 -12.71 6.82
N THR A 162 24.11 -12.31 8.08
CA THR A 162 23.85 -10.91 8.46
C THR A 162 24.94 -9.99 7.93
N ALA A 163 26.22 -10.36 8.06
CA ALA A 163 27.33 -9.59 7.53
C ALA A 163 27.27 -9.45 6.00
N ASN A 164 26.94 -10.54 5.27
CA ASN A 164 26.79 -10.53 3.82
C ASN A 164 25.63 -9.62 3.35
N VAL A 165 24.51 -9.65 4.06
CA VAL A 165 23.36 -8.77 3.79
C VAL A 165 23.74 -7.31 4.02
N ILE A 166 24.36 -6.99 5.17
CA ILE A 166 24.81 -5.62 5.48
C ILE A 166 25.77 -5.10 4.41
N GLU A 167 26.75 -5.89 3.97
CA GLU A 167 27.67 -5.52 2.90
C GLU A 167 26.95 -5.18 1.60
N SER A 168 25.99 -6.02 1.18
CA SER A 168 25.20 -5.80 -0.02
C SER A 168 24.36 -4.52 0.07
N LEU A 169 23.77 -4.26 1.24
CA LEU A 169 22.94 -3.08 1.48
C LEU A 169 23.78 -1.78 1.58
N LYS A 170 25.01 -1.85 2.09
CA LYS A 170 25.94 -0.70 2.04
C LYS A 170 26.26 -0.29 0.61
N GLN A 171 26.56 -1.26 -0.25
CA GLN A 171 26.83 -0.99 -1.67
C GLN A 171 25.57 -0.45 -2.39
N ALA A 172 24.38 -0.98 -2.09
CA ALA A 172 23.11 -0.46 -2.62
C ALA A 172 22.83 0.97 -2.13
N SER A 173 23.09 1.26 -0.84
CA SER A 173 22.94 2.60 -0.28
C SER A 173 23.81 3.62 -1.02
N ALA A 174 25.06 3.29 -1.31
CA ALA A 174 25.97 4.17 -2.04
C ALA A 174 25.45 4.50 -3.47
N ILE A 175 24.64 3.62 -4.08
CA ILE A 175 23.97 3.88 -5.37
C ILE A 175 22.75 4.80 -5.18
N LEU A 176 21.99 4.63 -4.11
CA LEU A 176 20.69 5.31 -3.90
C LEU A 176 20.84 6.70 -3.29
N GLU A 177 21.79 6.90 -2.37
CA GLU A 177 21.99 8.17 -1.64
C GLU A 177 22.13 9.39 -2.55
N PRO A 178 22.93 9.37 -3.64
CA PRO A 178 23.08 10.54 -4.52
C PRO A 178 21.77 10.98 -5.18
N HIS A 179 20.75 10.12 -5.16
CA HIS A 179 19.44 10.34 -5.78
C HIS A 179 18.35 10.63 -4.75
N GLY A 180 18.65 10.62 -3.44
CA GLY A 180 17.68 10.82 -2.38
C GLY A 180 16.62 9.70 -2.32
N ILE A 181 16.97 8.50 -2.79
CA ILE A 181 16.10 7.32 -2.78
C ILE A 181 16.45 6.47 -1.56
N THR A 182 15.44 6.01 -0.85
CA THR A 182 15.59 5.14 0.32
C THR A 182 15.09 3.74 -0.01
N MET A 183 15.95 2.73 0.07
CA MET A 183 15.47 1.36 0.13
C MET A 183 14.86 1.09 1.49
N VAL A 184 13.71 0.47 1.50
CA VAL A 184 13.00 0.09 2.71
C VAL A 184 12.97 -1.43 2.81
N LEU A 185 13.58 -1.95 3.88
CA LEU A 185 13.69 -3.37 4.16
C LEU A 185 12.38 -3.88 4.74
N GLU A 186 11.81 -4.91 4.15
CA GLU A 186 10.55 -5.50 4.60
C GLU A 186 10.80 -6.80 5.35
N PRO A 187 10.59 -6.84 6.68
CA PRO A 187 10.55 -8.08 7.45
C PRO A 187 9.23 -8.82 7.20
N LEU A 188 9.33 -10.06 6.70
CA LEU A 188 8.20 -10.86 6.28
C LEU A 188 7.92 -12.01 7.25
N ASN A 189 6.66 -12.25 7.59
CA ASN A 189 6.27 -13.27 8.53
C ASN A 189 6.62 -14.69 8.02
N PHE A 190 7.00 -15.56 8.95
CA PHE A 190 7.47 -16.90 8.65
C PHE A 190 6.38 -17.89 8.22
N ARG A 191 5.09 -17.57 8.41
CA ARG A 191 3.96 -18.43 8.03
C ARG A 191 3.67 -18.33 6.53
N ASP A 192 3.63 -17.11 6.00
CA ASP A 192 3.38 -16.86 4.58
C ASP A 192 4.66 -16.99 3.76
N HIS A 193 5.80 -16.68 4.36
CA HIS A 193 7.12 -16.66 3.70
C HIS A 193 8.17 -17.48 4.49
N PRO A 194 7.99 -18.81 4.58
CA PRO A 194 8.92 -19.66 5.33
C PRO A 194 10.33 -19.63 4.72
N GLY A 195 11.33 -19.52 5.59
CA GLY A 195 12.74 -19.56 5.19
C GLY A 195 13.34 -18.22 4.75
N LEU A 196 12.59 -17.12 4.74
CA LEU A 196 13.19 -15.82 4.47
C LEU A 196 14.11 -15.39 5.61
N PHE A 197 15.19 -14.68 5.24
CA PHE A 197 16.23 -14.22 6.17
C PHE A 197 15.71 -13.16 7.13
N LEU A 198 15.02 -12.14 6.62
CA LEU A 198 14.53 -11.00 7.40
C LEU A 198 13.09 -11.22 7.84
N LYS A 199 12.86 -11.31 9.17
CA LYS A 199 11.55 -11.70 9.73
C LYS A 199 10.96 -10.70 10.71
N GLY A 200 11.77 -9.99 11.48
CA GLY A 200 11.32 -9.16 12.59
C GLY A 200 11.85 -7.75 12.56
N SER A 201 11.12 -6.84 13.23
CA SER A 201 11.48 -5.42 13.28
C SER A 201 12.81 -5.16 13.98
N ALA A 202 13.12 -5.89 15.05
CA ALA A 202 14.38 -5.78 15.77
C ALA A 202 15.60 -6.17 14.91
N GLN A 203 15.47 -7.23 14.09
CA GLN A 203 16.50 -7.64 13.14
C GLN A 203 16.70 -6.57 12.05
N ALA A 204 15.62 -6.01 11.51
CA ALA A 204 15.69 -4.94 10.53
C ALA A 204 16.36 -3.68 11.11
N PHE A 205 16.02 -3.32 12.35
CA PHE A 205 16.62 -2.21 13.07
C PHE A 205 18.14 -2.38 13.22
N GLU A 206 18.60 -3.55 13.67
CA GLU A 206 20.02 -3.88 13.79
C GLU A 206 20.75 -3.71 12.46
N ILE A 207 20.17 -4.25 11.37
CA ILE A 207 20.74 -4.16 10.02
C ILE A 207 20.80 -2.70 9.55
N CYS A 208 19.72 -1.92 9.67
CA CYS A 208 19.70 -0.51 9.28
C CYS A 208 20.74 0.30 10.05
N LYS A 209 20.88 0.08 11.36
CA LYS A 209 21.92 0.72 12.18
C LYS A 209 23.33 0.32 11.74
N ALA A 210 23.57 -0.94 11.39
CA ALA A 210 24.86 -1.43 10.93
C ALA A 210 25.23 -0.94 9.52
N VAL A 211 24.24 -0.76 8.64
CA VAL A 211 24.41 -0.11 7.33
C VAL A 211 24.74 1.36 7.51
N GLY A 212 24.06 2.06 8.41
CA GLY A 212 24.35 3.43 8.82
C GLY A 212 24.07 4.49 7.74
N SER A 213 23.12 4.22 6.81
CA SER A 213 22.80 5.09 5.70
C SER A 213 21.35 5.63 5.80
N PRO A 214 21.09 6.89 5.44
CA PRO A 214 19.74 7.41 5.31
C PRO A 214 18.95 6.73 4.18
N SER A 215 19.65 6.09 3.24
CA SER A 215 19.05 5.33 2.14
C SER A 215 18.77 3.86 2.45
N CYS A 216 18.88 3.45 3.73
CA CYS A 216 18.50 2.10 4.18
C CYS A 216 17.66 2.20 5.45
N LYS A 217 16.37 1.96 5.33
CA LYS A 217 15.37 2.10 6.38
C LYS A 217 14.44 0.89 6.42
N ILE A 218 13.48 0.89 7.34
CA ILE A 218 12.50 -0.17 7.53
C ILE A 218 11.21 0.18 6.79
N LEU A 219 10.66 -0.79 6.07
CA LEU A 219 9.25 -0.90 5.78
C LEU A 219 8.61 -1.74 6.88
N PHE A 220 7.79 -1.11 7.72
CA PHE A 220 7.07 -1.82 8.78
C PHE A 220 5.70 -2.25 8.26
N ASP A 221 5.58 -3.49 7.77
CA ASP A 221 4.27 -4.06 7.42
C ASP A 221 3.58 -4.56 8.69
N ILE A 222 2.50 -3.88 9.07
CA ILE A 222 1.74 -4.16 10.28
C ILE A 222 1.15 -5.57 10.27
N TYR A 223 0.70 -6.06 9.10
CA TYR A 223 0.20 -7.43 8.94
C TYR A 223 1.28 -8.47 9.24
N HIS A 224 2.47 -8.31 8.64
CA HIS A 224 3.57 -9.25 8.85
C HIS A 224 4.05 -9.24 10.30
N GLN A 225 4.17 -8.07 10.91
CA GLN A 225 4.66 -7.97 12.29
C GLN A 225 3.61 -8.40 13.31
N GLN A 226 2.30 -8.28 13.02
CA GLN A 226 1.27 -8.89 13.87
C GLN A 226 1.46 -10.40 13.99
N ILE A 227 1.75 -11.09 12.88
CA ILE A 227 1.94 -12.56 12.84
C ILE A 227 3.26 -12.98 13.51
N THR A 228 4.33 -12.21 13.31
CA THR A 228 5.67 -12.57 13.78
C THR A 228 5.90 -12.19 15.23
N GLU A 229 5.53 -10.98 15.65
CA GLU A 229 5.93 -10.37 16.91
C GLU A 229 4.73 -9.98 17.79
N GLY A 230 3.61 -9.55 17.20
CA GLY A 230 2.55 -8.86 17.92
C GLY A 230 3.07 -7.57 18.58
N ASN A 231 2.46 -7.14 19.69
CA ASN A 231 2.94 -5.98 20.47
C ASN A 231 3.29 -4.74 19.61
N LEU A 232 2.45 -4.46 18.60
CA LEU A 232 2.77 -3.59 17.45
C LEU A 232 3.24 -2.18 17.85
N ILE A 233 2.48 -1.45 18.69
CA ILE A 233 2.83 -0.06 19.04
C ILE A 233 4.18 0.03 19.77
N PRO A 234 4.48 -0.80 20.79
CA PRO A 234 5.80 -0.80 21.41
C PRO A 234 6.94 -1.17 20.44
N ASN A 235 6.71 -2.11 19.50
CA ASN A 235 7.72 -2.47 18.50
C ASN A 235 7.94 -1.35 17.47
N ILE A 236 6.88 -0.65 17.03
CA ILE A 236 6.98 0.55 16.20
C ILE A 236 7.79 1.64 16.93
N GLU A 237 7.53 1.86 18.23
CA GLU A 237 8.28 2.85 19.03
C GLU A 237 9.76 2.49 19.11
N ALA A 238 10.08 1.22 19.35
CA ALA A 238 11.45 0.75 19.52
C ALA A 238 12.32 0.92 18.27
N CYS A 239 11.72 0.86 17.08
CA CYS A 239 12.44 1.02 15.81
C CYS A 239 12.06 2.30 15.04
N TRP A 240 11.38 3.26 15.68
CA TRP A 240 10.81 4.45 15.05
C TRP A 240 11.80 5.21 14.18
N ASP A 241 12.99 5.46 14.64
CA ASP A 241 14.00 6.27 13.94
C ASP A 241 14.52 5.62 12.64
N GLU A 242 14.26 4.33 12.47
CA GLU A 242 14.63 3.58 11.27
C GLU A 242 13.43 3.27 10.37
N ILE A 243 12.19 3.62 10.74
CA ILE A 243 11.02 3.41 9.88
C ILE A 243 10.88 4.57 8.88
N ALA A 244 10.80 4.23 7.58
CA ALA A 244 10.53 5.21 6.52
C ALA A 244 9.23 4.93 5.75
N TYR A 245 8.63 3.76 5.93
CA TYR A 245 7.42 3.34 5.23
C TYR A 245 6.61 2.36 6.08
N PHE A 246 5.30 2.42 5.97
CA PHE A 246 4.40 1.42 6.54
C PHE A 246 3.64 0.69 5.44
N GLN A 247 3.35 -0.59 5.67
CA GLN A 247 2.31 -1.32 4.93
C GLN A 247 1.31 -1.94 5.90
N MET A 248 0.15 -2.30 5.38
CA MET A 248 -0.94 -2.80 6.21
C MET A 248 -1.86 -3.77 5.49
N GLY A 249 -2.40 -4.68 6.27
CA GLY A 249 -3.49 -5.58 5.98
C GLY A 249 -3.99 -6.13 7.31
N ASP A 250 -5.30 -6.33 7.47
CA ASP A 250 -5.83 -6.84 8.73
C ASP A 250 -5.58 -8.35 8.86
N ASN A 251 -5.33 -8.80 10.06
CA ASN A 251 -5.07 -10.20 10.38
C ASN A 251 -6.23 -10.76 11.25
N PRO A 252 -6.74 -11.96 10.94
CA PRO A 252 -6.37 -12.85 9.83
C PRO A 252 -6.95 -12.42 8.48
N GLY A 253 -6.34 -12.90 7.39
CA GLY A 253 -6.90 -12.84 6.03
C GLY A 253 -6.33 -11.77 5.12
N ARG A 254 -5.49 -10.85 5.63
CA ARG A 254 -4.84 -9.77 4.87
C ARG A 254 -5.84 -8.97 4.02
N LYS A 255 -6.83 -8.38 4.70
CA LYS A 255 -7.90 -7.57 4.12
C LYS A 255 -7.84 -6.13 4.66
N GLU A 256 -8.82 -5.30 4.27
CA GLU A 256 -8.93 -3.93 4.76
C GLU A 256 -9.09 -3.87 6.29
N PRO A 257 -8.68 -2.76 6.94
CA PRO A 257 -8.89 -2.55 8.38
C PRO A 257 -10.33 -2.81 8.83
N THR A 258 -10.49 -3.29 10.04
CA THR A 258 -11.78 -3.66 10.69
C THR A 258 -12.36 -5.02 10.28
N THR A 259 -11.64 -5.79 9.49
CA THR A 259 -12.05 -7.16 9.11
C THR A 259 -11.39 -8.24 9.97
N GLY A 260 -10.37 -7.88 10.73
CA GLY A 260 -9.59 -8.79 11.59
C GLY A 260 -9.46 -8.31 13.03
N GLU A 261 -8.34 -8.64 13.67
CA GLU A 261 -8.06 -8.43 15.10
C GLU A 261 -7.24 -7.17 15.39
N ILE A 262 -6.67 -6.51 14.35
CA ILE A 262 -5.75 -5.39 14.55
C ILE A 262 -6.52 -4.09 14.82
N ASN A 263 -6.17 -3.40 15.91
CA ASN A 263 -6.77 -2.10 16.20
C ASN A 263 -6.09 -0.98 15.41
N TYR A 264 -6.37 -0.91 14.11
CA TYR A 264 -5.80 0.08 13.20
C TYR A 264 -6.05 1.53 13.64
N LYS A 265 -7.21 1.85 14.21
CA LYS A 265 -7.50 3.20 14.69
C LYS A 265 -6.48 3.66 15.74
N ASN A 266 -6.12 2.81 16.68
CA ASN A 266 -5.11 3.14 17.69
C ASN A 266 -3.71 3.24 17.10
N ILE A 267 -3.36 2.36 16.16
CA ILE A 267 -2.04 2.38 15.50
C ILE A 267 -1.91 3.64 14.65
N PHE A 268 -2.89 3.99 13.84
CA PHE A 268 -2.86 5.19 12.99
C PHE A 268 -2.83 6.48 13.82
N LYS A 269 -3.61 6.53 14.91
CA LYS A 269 -3.53 7.64 15.86
C LYS A 269 -2.12 7.79 16.45
N TYR A 270 -1.47 6.68 16.80
CA TYR A 270 -0.10 6.66 17.30
C TYR A 270 0.88 7.18 16.23
N ILE A 271 0.84 6.64 15.01
CA ILE A 271 1.68 7.06 13.89
C ILE A 271 1.49 8.56 13.60
N HIS A 272 0.24 9.03 13.56
CA HIS A 272 -0.07 10.44 13.37
C HIS A 272 0.48 11.33 14.50
N SER A 273 0.40 10.88 15.76
CA SER A 273 0.92 11.62 16.92
C SER A 273 2.43 11.82 16.89
N LYS A 274 3.14 10.97 16.14
CA LYS A 274 4.60 11.08 15.89
C LYS A 274 4.93 11.98 14.71
N SER A 275 3.94 12.64 14.10
CA SER A 275 4.09 13.49 12.91
C SER A 275 4.72 12.78 11.71
N PHE A 276 4.39 11.51 11.51
CA PHE A 276 4.87 10.74 10.36
C PHE A 276 4.36 11.36 9.05
N ASP A 277 5.28 11.77 8.18
CA ASP A 277 4.99 12.39 6.88
C ASP A 277 5.18 11.41 5.69
N GLY A 278 5.51 10.17 5.96
CA GLY A 278 5.67 9.11 4.96
C GLY A 278 4.32 8.55 4.46
N VAL A 279 4.41 7.46 3.73
CA VAL A 279 3.27 6.78 3.10
C VAL A 279 2.94 5.50 3.85
N LEU A 280 1.65 5.16 3.88
CA LEU A 280 1.12 3.91 4.43
C LEU A 280 0.48 3.11 3.29
N GLY A 281 1.17 2.07 2.80
CA GLY A 281 0.73 1.22 1.70
C GLY A 281 -0.42 0.29 2.09
N MET A 282 -1.43 0.23 1.25
CA MET A 282 -2.61 -0.64 1.46
C MET A 282 -2.35 -2.00 0.80
N GLU A 283 -1.42 -2.78 1.37
CA GLU A 283 -1.00 -4.07 0.79
C GLU A 283 -1.90 -5.23 1.24
N HIS A 284 -3.14 -5.18 0.80
CA HIS A 284 -4.16 -6.18 1.15
C HIS A 284 -5.17 -6.38 0.02
N GLY A 285 -5.87 -7.52 0.04
CA GLY A 285 -7.03 -7.74 -0.81
C GLY A 285 -8.31 -7.18 -0.18
N ASN A 286 -9.39 -7.12 -0.96
CA ASN A 286 -10.70 -6.73 -0.47
C ASN A 286 -11.42 -7.92 0.18
N SER A 287 -12.11 -7.73 1.31
CA SER A 287 -12.84 -8.79 2.01
C SER A 287 -14.08 -9.24 1.23
N ILE A 288 -14.70 -8.32 0.51
CA ILE A 288 -15.83 -8.54 -0.36
C ILE A 288 -15.38 -8.28 -1.79
N SER A 289 -15.85 -9.10 -2.74
CA SER A 289 -15.53 -8.93 -4.16
C SER A 289 -16.40 -7.86 -4.83
N GLY A 290 -15.92 -7.33 -5.96
CA GLY A 290 -16.68 -6.40 -6.81
C GLY A 290 -16.82 -4.99 -6.23
N ARG A 291 -17.71 -4.21 -6.80
CA ARG A 291 -17.90 -2.79 -6.48
C ARG A 291 -18.26 -2.54 -5.00
N GLU A 292 -19.05 -3.42 -4.41
CA GLU A 292 -19.42 -3.33 -2.98
C GLU A 292 -18.19 -3.44 -2.07
N GLY A 293 -17.31 -4.42 -2.35
CA GLY A 293 -16.07 -4.60 -1.60
C GLY A 293 -15.12 -3.41 -1.73
N GLU A 294 -15.01 -2.83 -2.93
CA GLU A 294 -14.19 -1.65 -3.16
C GLU A 294 -14.70 -0.42 -2.39
N LEU A 295 -16.00 -0.23 -2.30
CA LEU A 295 -16.62 0.80 -1.46
C LEU A 295 -16.39 0.51 0.03
N ALA A 296 -16.48 -0.74 0.45
CA ALA A 296 -16.22 -1.14 1.84
C ALA A 296 -14.77 -0.83 2.26
N VAL A 297 -13.80 -1.00 1.38
CA VAL A 297 -12.40 -0.58 1.63
C VAL A 297 -12.33 0.92 1.94
N ILE A 298 -12.93 1.76 1.11
CA ILE A 298 -12.92 3.23 1.33
C ILE A 298 -13.54 3.58 2.68
N GLU A 299 -14.68 2.99 3.03
CA GLU A 299 -15.36 3.24 4.30
C GLU A 299 -14.57 2.71 5.51
N ALA A 300 -13.86 1.57 5.36
CA ALA A 300 -12.99 1.06 6.41
C ALA A 300 -11.87 2.05 6.76
N TYR A 301 -11.21 2.63 5.76
CA TYR A 301 -10.16 3.63 5.99
C TYR A 301 -10.71 4.93 6.60
N LYS A 302 -11.87 5.41 6.16
CA LYS A 302 -12.54 6.56 6.81
C LYS A 302 -12.80 6.30 8.28
N LYS A 303 -13.29 5.09 8.61
CA LYS A 303 -13.62 4.71 9.99
C LYS A 303 -12.39 4.65 10.90
N VAL A 304 -11.26 4.14 10.42
CA VAL A 304 -10.06 4.02 11.24
C VAL A 304 -9.20 5.29 11.26
N ASP A 305 -9.41 6.22 10.33
CA ASP A 305 -8.76 7.54 10.29
C ASP A 305 -9.54 8.61 11.10
N ASP A 306 -10.71 8.26 11.63
CA ASP A 306 -11.54 9.14 12.47
C ASP A 306 -11.09 9.09 13.95
N PHE A 307 -10.03 9.84 14.31
CA PHE A 307 -9.46 9.96 15.66
C PHE A 307 -9.04 11.40 16.00
#